data_6cc068788c521da5fb6e90272d851d95
#
_entry.id   6cc068788c521da5fb6e90272d851d95
#
_cell.length_a   1.000
_cell.length_b   1.000
_cell.length_c   1.000
_cell.angle_alpha   90.00
_cell.angle_beta   90.00
_cell.angle_gamma   90.00
#
_symmetry.space_group_name_H-M   'P 1'
#
loop_
_entity.id
_entity.type
_entity.pdbx_description
1 polymer ?
#
loop_
_entity_poly.entity_id
_entity_poly.type
_entity_poly.pdbx_seq_one_letter_code
_entity_poly.pdbx_strand_id
1 'polypeptide(L)'
;MLRATGSSLNGMALGWGRPSQGGTGSAPAPLVPDTSGFNAARIIDDEVFYDSQAMTREEISAFLTRVNAGCQPGSDGTECLASATFSTQAREATTFCPGGIEAASGHSAADVVWRVSQACDINPQVLPVLIHKEQGLLTASGWTLSARDYEAAAGYAC
;
A
#
# COMPACT_ATOMS: atom_id res chain seq x y z
N MET A 1 7.88 -46.18 -38.51
CA MET A 1 6.65 -46.98 -38.27
C MET A 1 6.64 -47.38 -36.78
N LEU A 2 5.85 -46.73 -35.96
CA LEU A 2 5.51 -47.19 -34.62
C LEU A 2 4.09 -46.68 -34.34
N ARG A 3 3.19 -47.64 -34.13
CA ARG A 3 1.78 -47.43 -33.86
C ARG A 3 1.56 -47.07 -32.41
N ALA A 4 0.76 -46.04 -32.16
CA ALA A 4 0.21 -45.73 -30.84
C ALA A 4 -1.09 -46.53 -30.65
N THR A 5 -1.16 -47.31 -29.57
CA THR A 5 -2.33 -48.05 -29.12
C THR A 5 -3.16 -47.13 -28.23
N GLY A 6 -4.46 -46.97 -28.56
CA GLY A 6 -5.40 -46.23 -27.79
C GLY A 6 -5.78 -46.94 -26.46
N SER A 7 -5.87 -46.18 -25.40
CA SER A 7 -6.55 -46.58 -24.15
C SER A 7 -7.76 -45.71 -23.94
N SER A 8 -8.91 -46.36 -23.95
CA SER A 8 -10.21 -45.81 -23.62
C SER A 8 -10.27 -45.44 -22.17
N LEU A 9 -10.59 -44.19 -21.85
CA LEU A 9 -10.91 -43.78 -20.49
C LEU A 9 -12.44 -43.67 -20.35
N ASN A 10 -12.95 -44.58 -19.54
CA ASN A 10 -14.32 -44.60 -19.07
C ASN A 10 -14.70 -43.28 -18.36
N GLY A 11 -15.89 -42.78 -18.70
CA GLY A 11 -16.44 -41.58 -18.10
C GLY A 11 -16.70 -41.72 -16.61
N MET A 12 -16.09 -40.84 -15.83
CA MET A 12 -16.57 -40.49 -14.50
C MET A 12 -17.44 -39.25 -14.62
N ALA A 13 -18.72 -39.42 -14.46
CA ALA A 13 -19.69 -38.35 -14.31
C ALA A 13 -19.42 -37.69 -12.93
N LEU A 14 -18.80 -36.51 -12.94
CA LEU A 14 -18.74 -35.67 -11.75
C LEU A 14 -20.12 -35.05 -11.54
N GLY A 15 -20.84 -35.58 -10.55
CA GLY A 15 -22.09 -35.02 -10.05
C GLY A 15 -21.84 -33.61 -9.49
N TRP A 16 -22.40 -32.62 -10.15
CA TRP A 16 -22.50 -31.27 -9.61
C TRP A 16 -23.55 -31.28 -8.49
N GLY A 17 -23.09 -31.46 -7.26
CA GLY A 17 -23.91 -31.24 -6.08
C GLY A 17 -24.32 -29.76 -6.04
N ARG A 18 -25.64 -29.51 -6.13
CA ARG A 18 -26.20 -28.18 -5.82
C ARG A 18 -25.78 -27.79 -4.41
N PRO A 19 -25.19 -26.59 -4.19
CA PRO A 19 -25.07 -26.09 -2.82
C PRO A 19 -26.48 -25.86 -2.26
N SER A 20 -26.77 -26.50 -1.16
CA SER A 20 -27.97 -26.28 -0.36
C SER A 20 -28.04 -24.81 0.08
N GLN A 21 -29.01 -24.07 -0.45
CA GLN A 21 -29.42 -22.78 0.07
C GLN A 21 -30.04 -23.00 1.46
N GLY A 22 -29.39 -22.53 2.47
CA GLY A 22 -29.89 -22.63 3.84
C GLY A 22 -28.98 -21.97 4.86
N GLY A 23 -28.79 -20.69 4.74
CA GLY A 23 -28.14 -19.88 5.77
C GLY A 23 -28.44 -18.42 5.51
N THR A 24 -29.52 -17.90 6.10
CA THR A 24 -29.77 -16.45 6.19
C THR A 24 -28.75 -15.85 7.17
N GLY A 25 -27.48 -15.91 6.79
CA GLY A 25 -26.45 -15.13 7.44
C GLY A 25 -26.67 -13.66 7.07
N SER A 26 -27.27 -12.91 7.97
CA SER A 26 -27.31 -11.45 7.87
C SER A 26 -25.87 -10.97 7.67
N ALA A 27 -25.61 -10.23 6.60
CA ALA A 27 -24.31 -9.61 6.42
C ALA A 27 -23.99 -8.80 7.70
N PRO A 28 -22.74 -8.85 8.22
CA PRO A 28 -22.40 -8.05 9.38
C PRO A 28 -22.70 -6.59 9.04
N ALA A 29 -23.39 -5.91 9.96
CA ALA A 29 -23.67 -4.49 9.80
C ALA A 29 -22.35 -3.74 9.57
N PRO A 30 -22.31 -2.74 8.68
CA PRO A 30 -21.12 -1.94 8.48
C PRO A 30 -20.70 -1.36 9.83
N LEU A 31 -19.41 -1.54 10.19
CA LEU A 31 -18.84 -0.96 11.38
C LEU A 31 -18.91 0.58 11.21
N VAL A 32 -19.89 1.19 11.85
CA VAL A 32 -19.95 2.66 11.96
C VAL A 32 -18.93 3.04 13.03
N PRO A 33 -17.89 3.81 12.70
CA PRO A 33 -16.91 4.25 13.68
C PRO A 33 -17.62 5.04 14.79
N ASP A 34 -17.24 4.80 16.05
CA ASP A 34 -17.67 5.65 17.14
C ASP A 34 -16.97 7.01 17.01
N THR A 35 -17.74 8.02 16.64
CA THR A 35 -17.25 9.39 16.47
C THR A 35 -17.55 10.28 17.68
N SER A 36 -18.04 9.74 18.79
CA SER A 36 -18.42 10.50 19.97
C SER A 36 -17.26 11.29 20.59
N GLY A 37 -16.02 10.81 20.41
CA GLY A 37 -14.79 11.48 20.84
C GLY A 37 -14.13 12.34 19.76
N PHE A 38 -14.72 12.47 18.55
CA PHE A 38 -14.09 13.23 17.48
C PHE A 38 -14.00 14.71 17.79
N ASN A 39 -12.81 15.28 17.67
CA ASN A 39 -12.54 16.70 17.79
C ASN A 39 -11.83 17.19 16.50
N ALA A 40 -12.52 18.03 15.73
CA ALA A 40 -11.99 18.54 14.46
C ALA A 40 -10.72 19.39 14.63
N ALA A 41 -10.46 19.93 15.82
CA ALA A 41 -9.24 20.67 16.13
C ALA A 41 -8.09 19.75 16.60
N ARG A 42 -8.36 18.46 16.83
CA ARG A 42 -7.38 17.46 17.28
C ARG A 42 -7.70 16.11 16.64
N ILE A 43 -7.33 15.95 15.39
CA ILE A 43 -7.59 14.73 14.61
C ILE A 43 -6.59 13.60 14.89
N ILE A 44 -5.44 13.94 15.47
CA ILE A 44 -4.40 13.00 15.91
C ILE A 44 -3.67 13.63 17.11
N ASP A 45 -3.26 12.82 18.06
CA ASP A 45 -2.47 13.26 19.20
C ASP A 45 -0.99 13.31 18.83
N ASP A 46 -0.25 14.28 19.42
CA ASP A 46 1.19 14.44 19.16
C ASP A 46 1.97 13.17 19.50
N GLU A 47 1.60 12.49 20.59
CA GLU A 47 2.22 11.22 21.00
C GLU A 47 2.08 10.12 19.94
N VAL A 48 0.97 10.13 19.17
CA VAL A 48 0.75 9.20 18.07
C VAL A 48 1.43 9.70 16.81
N PHE A 49 1.36 11.02 16.53
CA PHE A 49 1.94 11.60 15.33
C PHE A 49 3.46 11.49 15.30
N TYR A 50 4.13 11.67 16.44
CA TYR A 50 5.58 11.65 16.57
C TYR A 50 6.14 10.30 17.05
N ASP A 51 5.34 9.21 16.99
CA ASP A 51 5.84 7.86 17.27
C ASP A 51 6.52 7.27 16.02
N SER A 52 7.76 7.63 15.79
CA SER A 52 8.56 7.12 14.67
C SER A 52 8.84 5.61 14.74
N GLN A 53 8.56 4.98 15.90
CA GLN A 53 8.75 3.54 16.12
C GLN A 53 7.44 2.73 15.97
N ALA A 54 6.33 3.36 15.59
CA ALA A 54 5.02 2.72 15.47
C ALA A 54 4.98 1.55 14.46
N MET A 55 5.89 1.54 13.48
CA MET A 55 6.07 0.42 12.54
C MET A 55 7.54 0.20 12.21
N THR A 56 7.91 -1.05 12.06
CA THR A 56 9.18 -1.44 11.44
C THR A 56 9.12 -1.29 9.92
N ARG A 57 10.27 -1.27 9.27
CA ARG A 57 10.38 -1.24 7.81
C ARG A 57 9.69 -2.45 7.16
N GLU A 58 9.81 -3.62 7.77
CA GLU A 58 9.19 -4.87 7.32
C GLU A 58 7.66 -4.81 7.41
N GLU A 59 7.11 -4.21 8.45
CA GLU A 59 5.66 -4.01 8.61
C GLU A 59 5.13 -3.01 7.59
N ILE A 60 5.86 -1.92 7.30
CA ILE A 60 5.53 -0.98 6.23
C ILE A 60 5.51 -1.71 4.88
N SER A 61 6.52 -2.53 4.59
CA SER A 61 6.60 -3.32 3.35
C SER A 61 5.42 -4.28 3.22
N ALA A 62 5.10 -5.01 4.28
CA ALA A 62 3.96 -5.93 4.31
C ALA A 62 2.62 -5.20 4.12
N PHE A 63 2.45 -4.02 4.74
CA PHE A 63 1.28 -3.18 4.55
C PHE A 63 1.14 -2.73 3.10
N LEU A 64 2.18 -2.16 2.50
CA LEU A 64 2.17 -1.68 1.11
C LEU A 64 1.88 -2.82 0.13
N THR A 65 2.51 -3.98 0.32
CA THR A 65 2.26 -5.18 -0.49
C THR A 65 0.78 -5.60 -0.44
N ARG A 66 0.19 -5.57 0.76
CA ARG A 66 -1.21 -5.97 0.96
C ARG A 66 -2.19 -4.99 0.32
N VAL A 67 -2.00 -3.68 0.52
CA VAL A 67 -2.96 -2.67 0.00
C VAL A 67 -2.82 -2.47 -1.51
N ASN A 68 -1.64 -2.76 -2.06
CA ASN A 68 -1.32 -2.65 -3.49
C ASN A 68 -1.47 -4.00 -4.23
N ALA A 69 -2.04 -5.02 -3.57
CA ALA A 69 -2.21 -6.34 -4.16
C ALA A 69 -3.09 -6.28 -5.43
N GLY A 70 -2.62 -6.89 -6.51
CA GLY A 70 -3.31 -6.90 -7.81
C GLY A 70 -3.15 -5.61 -8.62
N CYS A 71 -2.35 -4.67 -8.15
CA CYS A 71 -2.03 -3.48 -8.93
C CYS A 71 -1.44 -3.86 -10.30
N GLN A 72 -1.83 -3.11 -11.32
CA GLN A 72 -1.27 -3.18 -12.68
C GLN A 72 -0.43 -1.92 -12.94
N PRO A 73 0.73 -2.04 -13.59
CA PRO A 73 1.53 -0.88 -13.97
C PRO A 73 0.74 0.14 -14.79
N GLY A 74 1.11 1.40 -14.67
CA GLY A 74 0.55 2.49 -15.44
C GLY A 74 0.72 2.31 -16.95
N SER A 75 -0.12 2.94 -17.73
CA SER A 75 -0.04 2.88 -19.20
C SER A 75 1.25 3.48 -19.77
N ASP A 76 1.94 4.31 -18.99
CA ASP A 76 3.25 4.90 -19.29
C ASP A 76 4.42 4.03 -18.80
N GLY A 77 4.15 2.83 -18.27
CA GLY A 77 5.13 1.92 -17.69
C GLY A 77 5.47 2.19 -16.23
N THR A 78 4.77 3.12 -15.58
CA THR A 78 4.97 3.41 -14.15
C THR A 78 4.68 2.17 -13.30
N GLU A 79 5.65 1.75 -12.50
CA GLU A 79 5.52 0.58 -11.62
C GLU A 79 4.58 0.86 -10.45
N CYS A 80 3.93 -0.21 -9.97
CA CYS A 80 3.08 -0.16 -8.77
C CYS A 80 3.89 0.20 -7.52
N LEU A 81 3.28 0.91 -6.57
CA LEU A 81 3.96 1.43 -5.38
C LEU A 81 4.75 0.38 -4.59
N ALA A 82 4.20 -0.83 -4.46
CA ALA A 82 4.84 -1.91 -3.71
C ALA A 82 6.08 -2.50 -4.41
N SER A 83 6.21 -2.32 -5.73
CA SER A 83 7.33 -2.82 -6.54
C SER A 83 8.27 -1.74 -7.05
N ALA A 84 7.82 -0.49 -7.07
CA ALA A 84 8.61 0.64 -7.55
C ALA A 84 9.85 0.89 -6.69
N THR A 85 10.90 1.38 -7.35
CA THR A 85 12.13 1.82 -6.68
C THR A 85 12.34 3.31 -6.87
N PHE A 86 12.89 3.94 -5.83
CA PHE A 86 13.04 5.38 -5.74
C PHE A 86 14.48 5.79 -5.44
N SER A 87 14.83 7.01 -5.80
CA SER A 87 16.06 7.66 -5.38
C SER A 87 15.71 8.86 -4.50
N THR A 88 16.45 9.04 -3.41
CA THR A 88 16.36 10.20 -2.54
C THR A 88 17.54 11.12 -2.77
N GLN A 89 17.32 12.42 -2.74
CA GLN A 89 18.37 13.42 -2.72
C GLN A 89 18.76 13.72 -1.28
N ALA A 90 20.01 14.12 -1.06
CA ALA A 90 20.45 14.60 0.25
C ALA A 90 19.64 15.84 0.67
N ARG A 91 19.25 15.87 1.92
CA ARG A 91 18.61 17.01 2.59
C ARG A 91 19.27 17.23 3.94
N GLU A 92 19.72 18.44 4.16
CA GLU A 92 20.27 18.83 5.45
C GLU A 92 19.23 18.75 6.55
N ALA A 93 19.70 18.52 7.77
CA ALA A 93 18.87 18.56 8.96
C ALA A 93 18.19 19.92 9.11
N THR A 94 16.93 19.90 9.52
CA THR A 94 16.12 21.09 9.81
C THR A 94 15.46 20.95 11.17
N THR A 95 14.81 22.00 11.65
CA THR A 95 14.02 21.94 12.89
C THR A 95 12.91 20.89 12.82
N PHE A 96 12.37 20.64 11.63
CA PHE A 96 11.26 19.69 11.41
C PHE A 96 11.74 18.28 11.04
N CYS A 97 12.96 18.13 10.56
CA CYS A 97 13.59 16.85 10.23
C CYS A 97 15.03 16.84 10.75
N PRO A 98 15.21 16.65 12.07
CA PRO A 98 16.52 16.80 12.71
C PRO A 98 17.55 15.74 12.27
N GLY A 99 17.13 14.61 11.73
CA GLY A 99 18.01 13.57 11.21
C GLY A 99 18.59 13.86 9.82
N GLY A 100 17.98 14.79 9.05
CA GLY A 100 18.34 14.96 7.65
C GLY A 100 18.06 13.70 6.80
N ILE A 101 18.29 13.78 5.50
CA ILE A 101 18.14 12.65 4.56
C ILE A 101 19.43 12.51 3.76
N GLU A 102 19.99 11.32 3.72
CA GLU A 102 21.12 11.01 2.83
C GLU A 102 20.64 10.66 1.42
N ALA A 103 21.43 11.05 0.41
CA ALA A 103 21.19 10.62 -0.96
C ALA A 103 21.34 9.11 -1.07
N ALA A 104 20.39 8.49 -1.75
CA ALA A 104 20.42 7.05 -1.98
C ALA A 104 19.58 6.69 -3.22
N SER A 105 19.79 5.48 -3.77
CA SER A 105 19.07 4.98 -4.95
C SER A 105 18.65 3.53 -4.76
N GLY A 106 17.62 3.11 -5.52
CA GLY A 106 17.14 1.75 -5.51
C GLY A 106 16.38 1.35 -4.24
N HIS A 107 15.83 2.34 -3.52
CA HIS A 107 15.01 2.09 -2.33
C HIS A 107 13.57 1.73 -2.69
N SER A 108 13.00 0.75 -1.99
CA SER A 108 11.56 0.50 -2.03
C SER A 108 10.78 1.67 -1.43
N ALA A 109 9.49 1.76 -1.72
CA ALA A 109 8.59 2.72 -1.06
C ALA A 109 8.63 2.57 0.48
N ALA A 110 8.72 1.33 0.99
CA ALA A 110 8.84 1.07 2.42
C ALA A 110 10.14 1.63 3.01
N ASP A 111 11.26 1.49 2.28
CA ASP A 111 12.54 2.07 2.70
C ASP A 111 12.46 3.59 2.78
N VAL A 112 11.85 4.24 1.78
CA VAL A 112 11.70 5.69 1.76
C VAL A 112 10.82 6.17 2.91
N VAL A 113 9.66 5.54 3.11
CA VAL A 113 8.74 5.86 4.22
C VAL A 113 9.45 5.72 5.57
N TRP A 114 10.12 4.60 5.79
CA TRP A 114 10.84 4.34 7.04
C TRP A 114 11.96 5.36 7.29
N ARG A 115 12.80 5.64 6.27
CA ARG A 115 13.90 6.60 6.39
C ARG A 115 13.41 8.02 6.69
N VAL A 116 12.35 8.46 6.03
CA VAL A 116 11.75 9.78 6.26
C VAL A 116 11.15 9.84 7.67
N SER A 117 10.43 8.80 8.10
CA SER A 117 9.84 8.76 9.43
C SER A 117 10.88 8.86 10.53
N GLN A 118 12.02 8.15 10.40
CA GLN A 118 13.13 8.23 11.37
C GLN A 118 13.83 9.60 11.33
N ALA A 119 14.04 10.15 10.14
CA ALA A 119 14.74 11.43 9.99
C ALA A 119 13.96 12.63 10.52
N CYS A 120 12.62 12.57 10.41
CA CYS A 120 11.72 13.65 10.80
C CYS A 120 10.99 13.38 12.12
N ASP A 121 11.27 12.25 12.77
CA ASP A 121 10.61 11.79 14.00
C ASP A 121 9.08 11.78 13.86
N ILE A 122 8.58 11.17 12.77
CA ILE A 122 7.16 11.08 12.45
C ILE A 122 6.74 9.62 12.42
N ASN A 123 5.52 9.33 12.88
CA ASN A 123 4.92 8.02 12.76
C ASN A 123 4.88 7.58 11.28
N PRO A 124 5.47 6.43 10.93
CA PRO A 124 5.51 5.95 9.56
C PRO A 124 4.12 5.71 8.93
N GLN A 125 3.05 5.58 9.72
CA GLN A 125 1.68 5.44 9.23
C GLN A 125 1.14 6.75 8.62
N VAL A 126 1.64 7.90 9.05
CA VAL A 126 1.22 9.21 8.54
C VAL A 126 1.58 9.38 7.07
N LEU A 127 2.77 8.92 6.66
CA LEU A 127 3.27 9.12 5.30
C LEU A 127 2.44 8.38 4.23
N PRO A 128 2.10 7.07 4.36
CA PRO A 128 1.18 6.40 3.45
C PRO A 128 -0.20 7.05 3.38
N VAL A 129 -0.74 7.53 4.50
CA VAL A 129 -2.01 8.26 4.51
C VAL A 129 -1.89 9.55 3.70
N LEU A 130 -0.80 10.30 3.87
CA LEU A 130 -0.55 11.53 3.12
C LEU A 130 -0.51 11.26 1.61
N ILE A 131 0.36 10.35 1.15
CA ILE A 131 0.49 10.07 -0.29
C ILE A 131 -0.80 9.48 -0.90
N HIS A 132 -1.59 8.78 -0.10
CA HIS A 132 -2.89 8.29 -0.56
C HIS A 132 -3.92 9.42 -0.66
N LYS A 133 -3.95 10.31 0.32
CA LYS A 133 -4.82 11.49 0.30
C LYS A 133 -4.53 12.40 -0.90
N GLU A 134 -3.25 12.62 -1.20
CA GLU A 134 -2.84 13.54 -2.27
C GLU A 134 -2.99 12.92 -3.67
N GLN A 135 -2.58 11.68 -3.88
CA GLN A 135 -2.51 11.05 -5.21
C GLN A 135 -3.15 9.66 -5.30
N GLY A 136 -3.80 9.17 -4.26
CA GLY A 136 -4.42 7.84 -4.27
C GLY A 136 -3.42 6.67 -4.38
N LEU A 137 -2.13 6.89 -4.18
CA LEU A 137 -1.04 5.98 -4.53
C LEU A 137 -1.13 4.57 -3.91
N LEU A 138 -1.79 4.40 -2.76
CA LEU A 138 -1.93 3.08 -2.16
C LEU A 138 -2.80 2.13 -3.01
N THR A 139 -3.72 2.69 -3.81
CA THR A 139 -4.66 1.92 -4.63
C THR A 139 -4.61 2.26 -6.12
N ALA A 140 -3.77 3.20 -6.53
CA ALA A 140 -3.57 3.55 -7.93
C ALA A 140 -3.10 2.34 -8.72
N SER A 141 -3.69 2.12 -9.90
CA SER A 141 -3.44 0.94 -10.72
C SER A 141 -3.84 1.21 -12.18
N GLY A 142 -3.10 0.70 -13.13
CA GLY A 142 -3.39 0.84 -14.54
C GLY A 142 -3.52 2.30 -14.96
N TRP A 143 -4.64 2.68 -15.57
CA TRP A 143 -4.88 4.04 -16.07
C TRP A 143 -4.95 5.13 -14.97
N THR A 144 -5.06 4.76 -13.71
CA THR A 144 -5.03 5.70 -12.56
C THR A 144 -3.66 5.85 -11.94
N LEU A 145 -2.62 5.27 -12.55
CA LEU A 145 -1.24 5.32 -12.06
C LEU A 145 -0.34 5.89 -13.17
N SER A 146 0.42 6.93 -12.84
CA SER A 146 1.38 7.56 -13.73
C SER A 146 2.62 8.06 -12.98
N ALA A 147 3.69 8.35 -13.71
CA ALA A 147 4.91 8.93 -13.14
C ALA A 147 4.64 10.26 -12.41
N ARG A 148 3.67 11.05 -12.91
CA ARG A 148 3.27 12.32 -12.30
C ARG A 148 2.71 12.14 -10.88
N ASP A 149 2.05 11.02 -10.60
CA ASP A 149 1.49 10.75 -9.27
C ASP A 149 2.60 10.56 -8.24
N TYR A 150 3.75 10.04 -8.65
CA TYR A 150 4.94 9.96 -7.81
C TYR A 150 5.65 11.30 -7.65
N GLU A 151 5.71 12.13 -8.70
CA GLU A 151 6.28 13.47 -8.61
C GLU A 151 5.50 14.37 -7.64
N ALA A 152 4.20 14.19 -7.55
CA ALA A 152 3.31 14.94 -6.69
C ALA A 152 2.87 14.18 -5.42
N ALA A 153 3.57 13.10 -5.04
CA ALA A 153 3.14 12.16 -4.01
C ALA A 153 2.81 12.81 -2.66
N ALA A 154 3.57 13.81 -2.25
CA ALA A 154 3.38 14.52 -0.96
C ALA A 154 2.59 15.82 -1.11
N GLY A 155 1.98 16.07 -2.26
CA GLY A 155 1.21 17.27 -2.55
C GLY A 155 1.84 18.12 -3.63
N TYR A 156 1.05 19.06 -4.13
CA TYR A 156 1.44 19.91 -5.24
C TYR A 156 2.30 21.06 -4.75
N ALA A 157 3.42 21.29 -5.46
CA ALA A 157 4.33 22.43 -5.25
C ALA A 157 5.04 22.50 -3.89
N CYS A 158 5.44 21.35 -3.35
CA CYS A 158 6.39 21.29 -2.24
C CYS A 158 7.84 21.46 -2.74
#